data_9f003813f617e188b23bc51a0ed97015
#
_entry.id   9f003813f617e188b23bc51a0ed97015
#
_cell.length_a   1.000
_cell.length_b   1.000
_cell.length_c   1.000
_cell.angle_alpha   90.00
_cell.angle_beta   90.00
_cell.angle_gamma   90.00
#
_symmetry.space_group_name_H-M   'P 1'
#
loop_
_entity.id
_entity.type
_entity.pdbx_description
1 polymer ?
#
loop_
_entity_poly.entity_id
_entity_poly.type
_entity_poly.pdbx_seq_one_letter_code
_entity_poly.pdbx_strand_id
1 'polypeptide(L)'
;MTTVAFYDTKPYDRQFMEAAATDSVHWVFHDFRLKPETAASAQGADAICAFVNDQLDRECLEQLAGFGIRHVALRCAGFNNVDLAAARRLGLAVTRVPAYSPYAVAEHTVALVLTLNRRIHRAYNRVREQNFSLSGLVGFDLHGKTCGIIGTGRIGRVAAEIFRGFGMRVVAYDPFPTVEWAAAHGIEYSSFEEVLAVSDILSLHLPLTPATHHLLNADSIARLKPGAMVVNTSRGKLIDTKAVIAALKRGHLGGLAIDVYEEEEGIFFEDLSGEVLQDDELSRLLTFPNVLVTAHQAFLTREALSEIARVTVENLSRAGRGEPFLAGTRVEEAG
;
A
#
# COMPACT_ATOMS: atom_id res chain seq x y z
N MET A 1 11.92 -24.93 18.35
CA MET A 1 10.88 -23.85 18.40
C MET A 1 11.62 -22.55 18.23
N THR A 2 11.26 -21.74 17.24
CA THR A 2 11.92 -20.45 16.96
C THR A 2 11.21 -19.34 17.73
N THR A 3 11.91 -18.64 18.61
CA THR A 3 11.37 -17.47 19.33
C THR A 3 11.47 -16.25 18.43
N VAL A 4 10.36 -15.56 18.23
CA VAL A 4 10.26 -14.42 17.30
C VAL A 4 9.76 -13.19 18.04
N ALA A 5 10.55 -12.12 18.06
CA ALA A 5 10.10 -10.81 18.53
C ALA A 5 9.31 -10.13 17.41
N PHE A 6 8.04 -9.87 17.68
CA PHE A 6 7.09 -9.30 16.72
C PHE A 6 6.78 -7.85 17.09
N TYR A 7 6.99 -6.90 16.20
CA TYR A 7 6.89 -5.48 16.46
C TYR A 7 5.69 -4.82 15.83
N ASP A 8 5.29 -3.65 16.35
CA ASP A 8 4.13 -2.87 15.91
C ASP A 8 2.87 -3.73 15.79
N THR A 9 2.61 -4.55 16.81
CA THR A 9 1.54 -5.56 16.82
C THR A 9 0.18 -4.90 16.85
N LYS A 10 -0.67 -5.21 15.89
CA LYS A 10 -2.08 -4.84 15.90
C LYS A 10 -2.95 -6.07 16.28
N PRO A 11 -4.18 -5.88 16.77
CA PRO A 11 -5.05 -7.00 17.18
C PRO A 11 -5.25 -8.05 16.08
N TYR A 12 -5.39 -7.61 14.82
CA TYR A 12 -5.54 -8.53 13.69
C TYR A 12 -4.25 -9.32 13.40
N ASP A 13 -3.06 -8.75 13.59
CA ASP A 13 -1.79 -9.48 13.43
C ASP A 13 -1.74 -10.66 14.38
N ARG A 14 -1.99 -10.42 15.67
CA ARG A 14 -2.00 -11.46 16.69
C ARG A 14 -2.96 -12.58 16.31
N GLN A 15 -4.20 -12.25 15.96
CA GLN A 15 -5.22 -13.23 15.58
C GLN A 15 -4.76 -14.15 14.44
N PHE A 16 -4.24 -13.59 13.33
CA PHE A 16 -3.88 -14.37 12.15
C PHE A 16 -2.53 -15.08 12.31
N MET A 17 -1.55 -14.47 12.99
CA MET A 17 -0.24 -15.09 13.24
C MET A 17 -0.34 -16.25 14.20
N GLU A 18 -1.13 -16.14 15.28
CA GLU A 18 -1.39 -17.24 16.22
C GLU A 18 -2.15 -18.38 15.54
N ALA A 19 -3.15 -18.06 14.71
CA ALA A 19 -3.90 -19.08 13.95
C ALA A 19 -3.05 -19.83 12.91
N ALA A 20 -2.03 -19.17 12.34
CA ALA A 20 -1.09 -19.78 11.39
C ALA A 20 0.10 -20.47 12.08
N ALA A 21 0.39 -20.12 13.35
CA ALA A 21 1.51 -20.68 14.08
C ALA A 21 1.34 -22.18 14.28
N THR A 22 2.42 -22.89 14.00
CA THR A 22 2.59 -24.30 14.40
C THR A 22 3.43 -24.33 15.69
N ASP A 23 3.61 -25.50 16.30
CA ASP A 23 4.50 -25.70 17.45
C ASP A 23 5.96 -25.27 17.20
N SER A 24 6.26 -24.80 15.97
CA SER A 24 7.60 -24.39 15.55
C SER A 24 7.94 -22.93 15.85
N VAL A 25 6.95 -22.06 16.13
CA VAL A 25 7.15 -20.60 16.35
C VAL A 25 6.54 -20.19 17.70
N HIS A 26 7.35 -19.48 18.48
CA HIS A 26 6.93 -18.83 19.73
C HIS A 26 6.98 -17.31 19.53
N TRP A 27 5.83 -16.65 19.68
CA TRP A 27 5.70 -15.22 19.49
C TRP A 27 5.93 -14.43 20.79
N VAL A 28 6.78 -13.40 20.71
CA VAL A 28 6.92 -12.35 21.71
C VAL A 28 6.42 -11.06 21.09
N PHE A 29 5.16 -10.69 21.38
CA PHE A 29 4.51 -9.54 20.77
C PHE A 29 4.82 -8.25 21.50
N HIS A 30 5.23 -7.22 20.74
CA HIS A 30 5.47 -5.86 21.19
C HIS A 30 4.52 -4.90 20.46
N ASP A 31 3.81 -4.04 21.19
CA ASP A 31 2.87 -3.08 20.61
C ASP A 31 3.56 -1.81 20.10
N PHE A 32 4.86 -1.66 20.36
CA PHE A 32 5.70 -0.56 19.90
C PHE A 32 6.52 -0.96 18.68
N ARG A 33 6.98 0.05 17.93
CA ARG A 33 7.80 -0.11 16.72
C ARG A 33 9.22 -0.51 17.06
N LEU A 34 9.81 -1.31 16.17
CA LEU A 34 11.23 -1.59 16.17
C LEU A 34 11.99 -0.37 15.61
N LYS A 35 12.95 0.08 16.39
CA LYS A 35 13.91 1.14 16.06
C LYS A 35 15.17 0.96 16.93
N PRO A 36 16.28 1.66 16.68
CA PRO A 36 17.50 1.48 17.44
C PRO A 36 17.29 1.52 18.97
N GLU A 37 16.45 2.45 19.47
CA GLU A 37 16.20 2.61 20.92
C GLU A 37 15.37 1.46 21.51
N THR A 38 14.64 0.71 20.71
CA THR A 38 13.80 -0.42 21.15
C THR A 38 14.38 -1.78 20.81
N ALA A 39 15.48 -1.83 20.04
CA ALA A 39 16.08 -3.08 19.54
C ALA A 39 16.49 -4.05 20.67
N ALA A 40 16.85 -3.53 21.84
CA ALA A 40 17.20 -4.35 23.00
C ALA A 40 16.08 -5.31 23.46
N SER A 41 14.81 -5.02 23.14
CA SER A 41 13.69 -5.91 23.44
C SER A 41 13.70 -7.21 22.62
N ALA A 42 14.53 -7.30 21.57
CA ALA A 42 14.74 -8.52 20.79
C ALA A 42 15.73 -9.51 21.43
N GLN A 43 16.35 -9.16 22.56
CA GLN A 43 17.30 -10.08 23.22
C GLN A 43 16.63 -11.40 23.58
N GLY A 44 17.28 -12.51 23.23
CA GLY A 44 16.76 -13.85 23.44
C GLY A 44 15.80 -14.36 22.37
N ALA A 45 15.48 -13.57 21.35
CA ALA A 45 14.78 -14.03 20.18
C ALA A 45 15.76 -14.60 19.12
N ASP A 46 15.30 -15.57 18.32
CA ASP A 46 16.04 -16.15 17.20
C ASP A 46 15.85 -15.34 15.91
N ALA A 47 14.68 -14.70 15.79
CA ALA A 47 14.30 -13.89 14.64
C ALA A 47 13.43 -12.70 15.06
N ILE A 48 13.28 -11.73 14.16
CA ILE A 48 12.29 -10.64 14.34
C ILE A 48 11.26 -10.68 13.22
N CYS A 49 10.05 -10.21 13.53
CA CYS A 49 9.00 -9.92 12.56
C CYS A 49 8.67 -8.44 12.61
N ALA A 50 8.83 -7.76 11.48
CA ALA A 50 8.68 -6.31 11.36
C ALA A 50 7.66 -5.91 10.29
N PHE A 51 7.19 -4.65 10.36
CA PHE A 51 6.24 -4.06 9.43
C PHE A 51 6.85 -2.84 8.71
N VAL A 52 6.05 -2.19 7.86
CA VAL A 52 6.51 -1.12 6.96
C VAL A 52 7.04 0.13 7.69
N ASN A 53 6.58 0.39 8.92
CA ASN A 53 6.95 1.55 9.72
C ASN A 53 8.03 1.26 10.78
N ASP A 54 8.50 0.01 10.86
CA ASP A 54 9.66 -0.32 11.68
C ASP A 54 10.94 0.20 11.02
N GLN A 55 11.88 0.69 11.82
CA GLN A 55 13.14 1.25 11.35
C GLN A 55 14.24 0.17 11.40
N LEU A 56 14.58 -0.37 10.26
CA LEU A 56 15.60 -1.40 10.07
C LEU A 56 16.84 -0.83 9.37
N ASP A 57 17.31 0.31 9.89
CA ASP A 57 18.54 0.95 9.44
C ASP A 57 19.77 0.18 9.92
N ARG A 58 20.95 0.68 9.55
CA ARG A 58 22.23 0.07 9.91
C ARG A 58 22.37 -0.13 11.42
N GLU A 59 22.06 0.90 12.22
CA GLU A 59 22.25 0.88 13.68
C GLU A 59 21.35 -0.17 14.32
N CYS A 60 20.09 -0.23 13.96
CA CYS A 60 19.15 -1.24 14.41
C CYS A 60 19.62 -2.65 14.05
N LEU A 61 20.01 -2.86 12.78
CA LEU A 61 20.47 -4.17 12.30
C LEU A 61 21.76 -4.63 12.98
N GLU A 62 22.70 -3.72 13.27
CA GLU A 62 23.93 -4.04 14.02
C GLU A 62 23.63 -4.51 15.43
N GLN A 63 22.69 -3.86 16.13
CA GLN A 63 22.23 -4.30 17.44
C GLN A 63 21.58 -5.68 17.39
N LEU A 64 20.63 -5.90 16.47
CA LEU A 64 19.97 -7.19 16.27
C LEU A 64 20.96 -8.32 16.00
N ALA A 65 21.94 -8.09 15.10
CA ALA A 65 22.99 -9.06 14.81
C ALA A 65 23.85 -9.34 16.04
N GLY A 66 24.13 -8.32 16.86
CA GLY A 66 24.85 -8.43 18.13
C GLY A 66 24.12 -9.30 19.16
N PHE A 67 22.80 -9.33 19.15
CA PHE A 67 21.99 -10.22 20.00
C PHE A 67 21.87 -11.65 19.48
N GLY A 68 22.47 -11.94 18.32
CA GLY A 68 22.46 -13.29 17.73
C GLY A 68 21.34 -13.53 16.75
N ILE A 69 20.49 -12.54 16.45
CA ILE A 69 19.44 -12.65 15.45
C ILE A 69 20.06 -12.87 14.07
N ARG A 70 19.44 -13.73 13.25
CA ARG A 70 19.91 -14.05 11.91
C ARG A 70 18.83 -13.92 10.83
N HIS A 71 17.58 -13.71 11.23
CA HIS A 71 16.46 -13.61 10.29
C HIS A 71 15.54 -12.43 10.64
N VAL A 72 15.29 -11.59 9.65
CA VAL A 72 14.31 -10.50 9.63
C VAL A 72 13.17 -10.91 8.71
N ALA A 73 12.00 -11.18 9.27
CA ALA A 73 10.79 -11.52 8.54
C ALA A 73 9.90 -10.27 8.40
N LEU A 74 9.73 -9.77 7.18
CA LEU A 74 8.79 -8.69 6.90
C LEU A 74 7.41 -9.27 6.63
N ARG A 75 6.40 -8.87 7.41
CA ARG A 75 4.99 -9.27 7.20
C ARG A 75 4.28 -8.40 6.16
N CYS A 76 5.02 -7.93 5.15
CA CYS A 76 4.53 -7.06 4.07
C CYS A 76 5.31 -7.31 2.77
N ALA A 77 4.87 -6.70 1.69
CA ALA A 77 5.55 -6.78 0.39
C ALA A 77 6.68 -5.74 0.25
N GLY A 78 6.51 -4.56 0.85
CA GLY A 78 7.51 -3.48 0.85
C GLY A 78 8.70 -3.78 1.75
N PHE A 79 9.87 -3.24 1.43
CA PHE A 79 11.10 -3.40 2.20
C PHE A 79 11.99 -2.14 2.17
N ASN A 80 11.40 -0.99 1.86
CA ASN A 80 12.13 0.28 1.74
C ASN A 80 12.68 0.77 3.10
N ASN A 81 12.13 0.26 4.19
CA ASN A 81 12.56 0.54 5.57
C ASN A 81 13.74 -0.32 6.03
N VAL A 82 14.34 -1.14 5.17
CA VAL A 82 15.48 -2.03 5.51
C VAL A 82 16.74 -1.58 4.79
N ASP A 83 17.84 -1.36 5.52
CA ASP A 83 19.19 -1.24 4.94
C ASP A 83 19.69 -2.63 4.51
N LEU A 84 19.38 -3.01 3.27
CA LEU A 84 19.77 -4.32 2.71
C LEU A 84 21.28 -4.50 2.63
N ALA A 85 22.04 -3.42 2.41
CA ALA A 85 23.51 -3.48 2.36
C ALA A 85 24.07 -3.82 3.75
N ALA A 86 23.54 -3.22 4.81
CA ALA A 86 23.88 -3.56 6.18
C ALA A 86 23.46 -4.99 6.53
N ALA A 87 22.23 -5.39 6.21
CA ALA A 87 21.74 -6.75 6.46
C ALA A 87 22.65 -7.80 5.85
N ARG A 88 23.06 -7.61 4.60
CA ARG A 88 24.02 -8.50 3.88
C ARG A 88 25.37 -8.58 4.58
N ARG A 89 25.96 -7.44 4.95
CA ARG A 89 27.28 -7.42 5.66
C ARG A 89 27.23 -8.15 7.00
N LEU A 90 26.08 -8.06 7.68
CA LEU A 90 25.87 -8.69 9.00
C LEU A 90 25.42 -10.14 8.91
N GLY A 91 25.23 -10.68 7.70
CA GLY A 91 24.75 -12.04 7.49
C GLY A 91 23.28 -12.27 7.90
N LEU A 92 22.48 -11.19 7.95
CA LEU A 92 21.06 -11.27 8.24
C LEU A 92 20.30 -11.67 6.99
N ALA A 93 19.48 -12.72 7.08
CA ALA A 93 18.52 -13.05 6.04
C ALA A 93 17.28 -12.15 6.18
N VAL A 94 16.86 -11.54 5.08
CA VAL A 94 15.63 -10.75 5.03
C VAL A 94 14.63 -11.48 4.16
N THR A 95 13.42 -11.76 4.69
CA THR A 95 12.30 -12.31 3.91
C THR A 95 11.12 -11.36 3.93
N ARG A 96 10.26 -11.45 2.91
CA ARG A 96 9.04 -10.66 2.80
C ARG A 96 7.88 -11.52 2.30
N VAL A 97 6.68 -10.96 2.29
CA VAL A 97 5.52 -11.54 1.64
C VAL A 97 5.34 -10.86 0.28
N PRO A 98 5.86 -11.44 -0.82
CA PRO A 98 5.92 -10.76 -2.12
C PRO A 98 4.57 -10.55 -2.78
N ALA A 99 3.57 -11.35 -2.40
CA ALA A 99 2.17 -11.23 -2.82
C ALA A 99 1.28 -11.90 -1.79
N TYR A 100 0.19 -11.26 -1.40
CA TYR A 100 -0.78 -11.80 -0.46
C TYR A 100 -2.19 -11.88 -1.08
N SER A 101 -2.73 -10.77 -1.63
CA SER A 101 -3.98 -10.76 -2.38
C SER A 101 -4.02 -9.57 -3.33
N PRO A 102 -3.80 -9.76 -4.64
CA PRO A 102 -3.97 -8.69 -5.60
C PRO A 102 -5.42 -8.19 -5.67
N TYR A 103 -6.38 -9.07 -5.35
CA TYR A 103 -7.82 -8.72 -5.32
C TYR A 103 -8.13 -7.74 -4.20
N ALA A 104 -7.60 -7.94 -2.98
CA ALA A 104 -7.84 -7.04 -1.86
C ALA A 104 -7.55 -5.57 -2.23
N VAL A 105 -6.36 -5.30 -2.78
CA VAL A 105 -5.95 -3.94 -3.15
C VAL A 105 -6.73 -3.42 -4.36
N ALA A 106 -6.97 -4.25 -5.37
CA ALA A 106 -7.71 -3.85 -6.56
C ALA A 106 -9.19 -3.53 -6.23
N GLU A 107 -9.85 -4.36 -5.42
CA GLU A 107 -11.22 -4.14 -4.96
C GLU A 107 -11.32 -2.90 -4.09
N HIS A 108 -10.35 -2.67 -3.19
CA HIS A 108 -10.28 -1.44 -2.39
C HIS A 108 -10.13 -0.20 -3.28
N THR A 109 -9.29 -0.27 -4.32
CA THR A 109 -9.16 0.82 -5.32
C THR A 109 -10.50 1.18 -5.93
N VAL A 110 -11.26 0.17 -6.36
CA VAL A 110 -12.60 0.38 -6.95
C VAL A 110 -13.58 0.89 -5.90
N ALA A 111 -13.53 0.37 -4.67
CA ALA A 111 -14.38 0.85 -3.56
C ALA A 111 -14.13 2.33 -3.26
N LEU A 112 -12.87 2.78 -3.26
CA LEU A 112 -12.51 4.19 -3.10
C LEU A 112 -13.10 5.06 -4.21
N VAL A 113 -12.94 4.63 -5.48
CA VAL A 113 -13.51 5.34 -6.64
C VAL A 113 -15.03 5.46 -6.52
N LEU A 114 -15.73 4.36 -6.24
CA LEU A 114 -17.19 4.36 -6.11
C LEU A 114 -17.65 5.20 -4.92
N THR A 115 -16.97 5.09 -3.78
CA THR A 115 -17.30 5.85 -2.57
C THR A 115 -17.12 7.34 -2.80
N LEU A 116 -16.04 7.76 -3.43
CA LEU A 116 -15.78 9.17 -3.73
C LEU A 116 -16.75 9.70 -4.80
N ASN A 117 -16.93 8.99 -5.92
CA ASN A 117 -17.84 9.38 -7.01
C ASN A 117 -19.28 9.53 -6.52
N ARG A 118 -19.79 8.51 -5.80
CA ARG A 118 -21.20 8.49 -5.35
C ARG A 118 -21.39 9.18 -4.01
N ARG A 119 -20.34 9.79 -3.43
CA ARG A 119 -20.37 10.50 -2.15
C ARG A 119 -20.93 9.65 -0.99
N ILE A 120 -20.69 8.32 -1.00
CA ILE A 120 -21.31 7.36 -0.08
C ILE A 120 -20.99 7.71 1.39
N HIS A 121 -19.72 8.02 1.70
CA HIS A 121 -19.28 8.43 3.04
C HIS A 121 -20.02 9.69 3.55
N ARG A 122 -20.27 10.66 2.66
CA ARG A 122 -21.00 11.89 3.03
C ARG A 122 -22.49 11.63 3.20
N ALA A 123 -23.08 10.84 2.30
CA ALA A 123 -24.49 10.46 2.38
C ALA A 123 -24.76 9.66 3.67
N TYR A 124 -23.88 8.72 4.01
CA TYR A 124 -23.98 7.93 5.24
C TYR A 124 -24.01 8.82 6.49
N ASN A 125 -23.07 9.78 6.62
CA ASN A 125 -23.01 10.69 7.76
C ASN A 125 -24.25 11.57 7.86
N ARG A 126 -24.72 12.15 6.73
CA ARG A 126 -25.93 12.98 6.68
C ARG A 126 -27.18 12.24 7.14
N VAL A 127 -27.38 11.01 6.67
CA VAL A 127 -28.55 10.19 7.04
C VAL A 127 -28.59 9.93 8.54
N ARG A 128 -27.41 9.68 9.16
CA ARG A 128 -27.31 9.51 10.62
C ARG A 128 -27.71 10.77 11.41
N GLU A 129 -27.52 11.94 10.79
CA GLU A 129 -27.96 13.25 11.33
C GLU A 129 -29.37 13.64 10.86
N GLN A 130 -30.16 12.69 10.31
CA GLN A 130 -31.50 12.89 9.77
C GLN A 130 -31.57 13.90 8.61
N ASN A 131 -30.46 14.18 7.95
CA ASN A 131 -30.40 14.99 6.74
C ASN A 131 -30.51 14.11 5.49
N PHE A 132 -31.70 14.00 4.92
CA PHE A 132 -32.00 13.18 3.73
C PHE A 132 -31.90 13.97 2.41
N SER A 133 -31.37 15.19 2.42
CA SER A 133 -31.19 16.01 1.22
C SER A 133 -30.18 15.40 0.26
N LEU A 134 -30.50 15.38 -1.03
CA LEU A 134 -29.61 14.90 -2.10
C LEU A 134 -28.66 16.00 -2.63
N SER A 135 -28.77 17.23 -2.16
CA SER A 135 -27.95 18.36 -2.61
C SER A 135 -26.46 18.07 -2.43
N GLY A 136 -25.69 18.25 -3.51
CA GLY A 136 -24.23 18.02 -3.54
C GLY A 136 -23.80 16.54 -3.50
N LEU A 137 -24.73 15.58 -3.74
CA LEU A 137 -24.42 14.14 -3.82
C LEU A 137 -24.39 13.61 -5.26
N VAL A 138 -24.49 14.48 -6.27
CA VAL A 138 -24.45 14.08 -7.69
C VAL A 138 -23.09 13.48 -8.02
N GLY A 139 -23.10 12.27 -8.56
CA GLY A 139 -21.96 11.57 -9.15
C GLY A 139 -22.14 11.40 -10.66
N PHE A 140 -21.30 10.56 -11.25
CA PHE A 140 -21.38 10.19 -12.68
C PHE A 140 -21.34 8.66 -12.85
N ASP A 141 -21.81 8.17 -14.01
CA ASP A 141 -21.72 6.76 -14.34
C ASP A 141 -20.31 6.41 -14.80
N LEU A 142 -19.77 5.29 -14.33
CA LEU A 142 -18.49 4.76 -14.81
C LEU A 142 -18.60 4.18 -16.23
N HIS A 143 -19.78 3.63 -16.57
CA HIS A 143 -20.06 3.06 -17.87
C HIS A 143 -19.77 4.09 -19.00
N GLY A 144 -19.02 3.67 -20.01
CA GLY A 144 -18.64 4.52 -21.13
C GLY A 144 -17.53 5.54 -20.85
N LYS A 145 -17.03 5.63 -19.62
CA LYS A 145 -15.87 6.46 -19.26
C LYS A 145 -14.55 5.72 -19.51
N THR A 146 -13.46 6.44 -19.50
CA THR A 146 -12.11 5.88 -19.64
C THR A 146 -11.40 5.79 -18.30
N CYS A 147 -10.90 4.59 -17.98
CA CYS A 147 -9.98 4.37 -16.86
C CYS A 147 -8.55 4.23 -17.38
N GLY A 148 -7.65 5.11 -16.93
CA GLY A 148 -6.22 4.98 -17.14
C GLY A 148 -5.59 4.14 -16.03
N ILE A 149 -4.88 3.09 -16.40
CA ILE A 149 -4.14 2.23 -15.46
C ILE A 149 -2.64 2.45 -15.66
N ILE A 150 -1.97 2.92 -14.64
CA ILE A 150 -0.52 3.10 -14.65
C ILE A 150 0.12 1.98 -13.84
N GLY A 151 0.74 1.04 -14.54
CA GLY A 151 1.29 -0.19 -14.01
C GLY A 151 0.32 -1.37 -14.14
N THR A 152 0.71 -2.38 -14.92
CA THR A 152 -0.07 -3.60 -15.17
C THR A 152 0.58 -4.84 -14.54
N GLY A 153 1.11 -4.66 -13.34
CA GLY A 153 1.49 -5.75 -12.45
C GLY A 153 0.26 -6.55 -11.98
N ARG A 154 0.46 -7.43 -11.02
CA ARG A 154 -0.62 -8.32 -10.50
C ARG A 154 -1.87 -7.54 -10.09
N ILE A 155 -1.71 -6.44 -9.33
CA ILE A 155 -2.82 -5.62 -8.83
C ILE A 155 -3.46 -4.81 -9.96
N GLY A 156 -2.64 -4.12 -10.77
CA GLY A 156 -3.15 -3.27 -11.85
C GLY A 156 -3.95 -4.04 -12.89
N ARG A 157 -3.60 -5.30 -13.17
CA ARG A 157 -4.38 -6.18 -14.05
C ARG A 157 -5.76 -6.47 -13.47
N VAL A 158 -5.84 -6.88 -12.21
CA VAL A 158 -7.12 -7.14 -11.55
C VAL A 158 -7.98 -5.88 -11.51
N ALA A 159 -7.40 -4.72 -11.16
CA ALA A 159 -8.12 -3.45 -11.19
C ALA A 159 -8.65 -3.11 -12.60
N ALA A 160 -7.83 -3.29 -13.63
CA ALA A 160 -8.21 -3.08 -15.02
C ALA A 160 -9.39 -3.98 -15.44
N GLU A 161 -9.37 -5.25 -15.08
CA GLU A 161 -10.44 -6.20 -15.36
C GLU A 161 -11.74 -5.82 -14.63
N ILE A 162 -11.67 -5.36 -13.37
CA ILE A 162 -12.84 -4.88 -12.62
C ILE A 162 -13.42 -3.63 -13.29
N PHE A 163 -12.61 -2.64 -13.66
CA PHE A 163 -13.08 -1.44 -14.35
C PHE A 163 -13.69 -1.77 -15.73
N ARG A 164 -13.14 -2.74 -16.46
CA ARG A 164 -13.77 -3.29 -17.66
C ARG A 164 -15.15 -3.85 -17.37
N GLY A 165 -15.31 -4.57 -16.26
CA GLY A 165 -16.60 -5.10 -15.79
C GLY A 165 -17.67 -4.02 -15.57
N PHE A 166 -17.27 -2.78 -15.23
CA PHE A 166 -18.15 -1.61 -15.16
C PHE A 166 -18.50 -1.01 -16.54
N GLY A 167 -18.02 -1.60 -17.65
CA GLY A 167 -18.25 -1.06 -19.00
C GLY A 167 -17.36 0.15 -19.31
N MET A 168 -16.26 0.34 -18.61
CA MET A 168 -15.29 1.39 -18.93
C MET A 168 -14.39 0.96 -20.09
N ARG A 169 -13.94 1.93 -20.90
CA ARG A 169 -12.73 1.77 -21.71
C ARG A 169 -11.53 1.80 -20.79
N VAL A 170 -10.64 0.81 -20.87
CA VAL A 170 -9.41 0.78 -20.08
C VAL A 170 -8.21 0.98 -21.00
N VAL A 171 -7.42 2.01 -20.71
CA VAL A 171 -6.15 2.32 -21.39
C VAL A 171 -5.03 2.24 -20.36
N ALA A 172 -3.98 1.49 -20.64
CA ALA A 172 -2.92 1.20 -19.68
C ALA A 172 -1.55 1.68 -20.17
N TYR A 173 -0.70 2.01 -19.23
CA TYR A 173 0.73 2.21 -19.43
C TYR A 173 1.52 1.29 -18.50
N ASP A 174 2.50 0.62 -19.06
CA ASP A 174 3.51 -0.13 -18.32
C ASP A 174 4.81 -0.13 -19.13
N PRO A 175 6.00 0.10 -18.53
CA PRO A 175 7.27 -0.01 -19.26
C PRO A 175 7.55 -1.43 -19.79
N PHE A 176 6.86 -2.44 -19.23
CA PHE A 176 6.95 -3.85 -19.62
C PHE A 176 5.55 -4.41 -19.96
N PRO A 177 4.93 -3.98 -21.06
CA PRO A 177 3.56 -4.34 -21.39
C PRO A 177 3.42 -5.84 -21.70
N THR A 178 2.30 -6.43 -21.26
CA THR A 178 1.93 -7.82 -21.58
C THR A 178 0.78 -7.78 -22.60
N VAL A 179 1.16 -7.78 -23.87
CA VAL A 179 0.24 -7.55 -24.99
C VAL A 179 -0.84 -8.64 -25.08
N GLU A 180 -0.46 -9.90 -24.84
CA GLU A 180 -1.40 -11.04 -24.89
C GLU A 180 -2.49 -10.92 -23.84
N TRP A 181 -2.14 -10.52 -22.61
CA TRP A 181 -3.11 -10.28 -21.55
C TRP A 181 -4.06 -9.13 -21.92
N ALA A 182 -3.52 -8.03 -22.41
CA ALA A 182 -4.31 -6.86 -22.79
C ALA A 182 -5.31 -7.19 -23.90
N ALA A 183 -4.88 -7.91 -24.94
CA ALA A 183 -5.74 -8.34 -26.03
C ALA A 183 -6.87 -9.28 -25.54
N ALA A 184 -6.55 -10.22 -24.65
CA ALA A 184 -7.54 -11.15 -24.09
C ALA A 184 -8.62 -10.45 -23.26
N HIS A 185 -8.30 -9.28 -22.65
CA HIS A 185 -9.21 -8.55 -21.74
C HIS A 185 -9.77 -7.25 -22.36
N GLY A 186 -9.48 -6.98 -23.64
CA GLY A 186 -9.93 -5.76 -24.33
C GLY A 186 -9.38 -4.48 -23.72
N ILE A 187 -8.11 -4.52 -23.30
CA ILE A 187 -7.36 -3.40 -22.72
C ILE A 187 -6.37 -2.88 -23.77
N GLU A 188 -6.20 -1.57 -23.84
CA GLU A 188 -5.31 -0.91 -24.79
C GLU A 188 -4.06 -0.42 -24.06
N TYR A 189 -2.86 -0.75 -24.56
CA TYR A 189 -1.64 -0.07 -24.11
C TYR A 189 -1.39 1.19 -24.90
N SER A 190 -0.94 2.24 -24.23
CA SER A 190 -0.56 3.51 -24.83
C SER A 190 0.62 4.17 -24.12
N SER A 191 1.09 5.31 -24.60
CA SER A 191 2.09 6.11 -23.91
C SER A 191 1.56 6.67 -22.59
N PHE A 192 2.46 7.00 -21.66
CA PHE A 192 2.07 7.60 -20.39
C PHE A 192 1.24 8.87 -20.59
N GLU A 193 1.70 9.74 -21.48
CA GLU A 193 1.04 11.00 -21.80
C GLU A 193 -0.37 10.81 -22.38
N GLU A 194 -0.55 9.83 -23.26
CA GLU A 194 -1.85 9.52 -23.84
C GLU A 194 -2.81 8.96 -22.79
N VAL A 195 -2.32 8.07 -21.91
CA VAL A 195 -3.15 7.58 -20.81
C VAL A 195 -3.64 8.73 -19.94
N LEU A 196 -2.78 9.68 -19.59
CA LEU A 196 -3.19 10.87 -18.83
C LEU A 196 -4.28 11.65 -19.57
N ALA A 197 -4.06 11.95 -20.86
CA ALA A 197 -4.94 12.81 -21.63
C ALA A 197 -6.35 12.24 -21.86
N VAL A 198 -6.50 10.89 -21.87
CA VAL A 198 -7.80 10.25 -22.12
C VAL A 198 -8.54 9.82 -20.88
N SER A 199 -7.92 9.86 -19.69
CA SER A 199 -8.46 9.30 -18.45
C SER A 199 -9.54 10.21 -17.84
N ASP A 200 -10.70 9.65 -17.54
CA ASP A 200 -11.69 10.21 -16.62
C ASP A 200 -11.36 9.78 -15.18
N ILE A 201 -10.78 8.59 -15.01
CA ILE A 201 -10.23 8.07 -13.76
C ILE A 201 -8.82 7.58 -14.05
N LEU A 202 -7.83 8.00 -13.24
CA LEU A 202 -6.45 7.54 -13.29
C LEU A 202 -6.15 6.71 -12.05
N SER A 203 -5.68 5.47 -12.22
CA SER A 203 -5.34 4.55 -11.14
C SER A 203 -3.86 4.16 -11.18
N LEU A 204 -3.16 4.33 -10.04
CA LEU A 204 -1.73 4.08 -9.93
C LEU A 204 -1.45 2.71 -9.28
N HIS A 205 -0.66 1.87 -9.96
CA HIS A 205 -0.29 0.52 -9.52
C HIS A 205 1.19 0.22 -9.77
N LEU A 206 2.06 1.21 -9.49
CA LEU A 206 3.50 1.12 -9.69
C LEU A 206 4.26 0.97 -8.36
N PRO A 207 5.43 0.34 -8.35
CA PRO A 207 6.37 0.47 -7.25
C PRO A 207 6.98 1.87 -7.20
N LEU A 208 7.40 2.29 -6.01
CA LEU A 208 8.21 3.51 -5.83
C LEU A 208 9.66 3.20 -6.19
N THR A 209 10.17 3.92 -7.16
CA THR A 209 11.56 3.91 -7.63
C THR A 209 12.02 5.35 -7.90
N PRO A 210 13.30 5.62 -8.10
CA PRO A 210 13.74 6.95 -8.52
C PRO A 210 13.03 7.47 -9.79
N ALA A 211 12.67 6.57 -10.72
CA ALA A 211 11.97 6.93 -11.96
C ALA A 211 10.48 7.18 -11.78
N THR A 212 9.87 6.67 -10.71
CA THR A 212 8.43 6.81 -10.44
C THR A 212 8.13 7.77 -9.28
N HIS A 213 9.17 8.28 -8.62
CA HIS A 213 9.02 9.32 -7.59
C HIS A 213 8.39 10.58 -8.20
N HIS A 214 7.30 11.07 -7.60
CA HIS A 214 6.52 12.20 -8.10
C HIS A 214 6.16 12.07 -9.60
N LEU A 215 5.85 10.84 -10.04
CA LEU A 215 5.37 10.59 -11.40
C LEU A 215 4.13 11.45 -11.71
N LEU A 216 3.25 11.62 -10.71
CA LEU A 216 2.12 12.53 -10.77
C LEU A 216 2.49 13.85 -10.09
N ASN A 217 3.04 14.77 -10.86
CA ASN A 217 3.47 16.12 -10.50
C ASN A 217 2.63 17.20 -11.22
N ALA A 218 3.00 18.46 -11.11
CA ALA A 218 2.26 19.58 -11.70
C ALA A 218 2.08 19.44 -13.22
N ASP A 219 3.12 18.97 -13.94
CA ASP A 219 3.11 18.87 -15.41
C ASP A 219 2.25 17.68 -15.87
N SER A 220 2.38 16.53 -15.22
CA SER A 220 1.57 15.34 -15.54
C SER A 220 0.10 15.54 -15.15
N ILE A 221 -0.18 16.19 -14.01
CA ILE A 221 -1.55 16.56 -13.60
C ILE A 221 -2.20 17.51 -14.61
N ALA A 222 -1.45 18.47 -15.15
CA ALA A 222 -1.99 19.41 -16.14
C ALA A 222 -2.42 18.72 -17.46
N ARG A 223 -1.92 17.52 -17.76
CA ARG A 223 -2.30 16.71 -18.93
C ARG A 223 -3.59 15.91 -18.73
N LEU A 224 -4.03 15.73 -17.47
CA LEU A 224 -5.29 15.05 -17.17
C LEU A 224 -6.48 15.85 -17.69
N LYS A 225 -7.57 15.15 -18.00
CA LYS A 225 -8.83 15.84 -18.32
C LYS A 225 -9.26 16.73 -17.16
N PRO A 226 -9.79 17.94 -17.43
CA PRO A 226 -10.49 18.71 -16.41
C PRO A 226 -11.60 17.87 -15.76
N GLY A 227 -11.61 17.78 -14.44
CA GLY A 227 -12.55 16.96 -13.70
C GLY A 227 -12.16 15.49 -13.53
N ALA A 228 -10.98 15.07 -13.98
CA ALA A 228 -10.48 13.72 -13.78
C ALA A 228 -10.34 13.37 -12.28
N MET A 229 -10.60 12.11 -11.94
CA MET A 229 -10.38 11.55 -10.61
C MET A 229 -9.07 10.75 -10.60
N VAL A 230 -8.28 10.93 -9.54
CA VAL A 230 -7.06 10.13 -9.31
C VAL A 230 -7.27 9.20 -8.12
N VAL A 231 -6.84 7.93 -8.25
CA VAL A 231 -6.81 6.97 -7.16
C VAL A 231 -5.41 6.36 -7.02
N ASN A 232 -4.92 6.30 -5.77
CA ASN A 232 -3.61 5.72 -5.46
C ASN A 232 -3.69 4.79 -4.23
N THR A 233 -3.48 3.51 -4.47
CA THR A 233 -3.38 2.46 -3.45
C THR A 233 -2.01 1.76 -3.50
N SER A 234 -1.00 2.43 -4.05
CA SER A 234 0.35 1.86 -4.26
C SER A 234 1.37 2.42 -3.27
N ARG A 235 1.92 3.60 -3.55
CA ARG A 235 2.89 4.31 -2.70
C ARG A 235 2.59 5.81 -2.74
N GLY A 236 2.63 6.47 -1.57
CA GLY A 236 2.32 7.90 -1.45
C GLY A 236 3.21 8.77 -2.34
N LYS A 237 4.52 8.56 -2.31
CA LYS A 237 5.53 9.32 -3.07
C LYS A 237 5.50 9.14 -4.60
N LEU A 238 4.52 8.42 -5.15
CA LEU A 238 4.20 8.49 -6.58
C LEU A 238 3.53 9.82 -6.95
N ILE A 239 2.95 10.50 -5.97
CA ILE A 239 2.21 11.75 -6.11
C ILE A 239 2.97 12.87 -5.39
N ASP A 240 3.16 14.00 -6.06
CA ASP A 240 3.52 15.27 -5.43
C ASP A 240 2.26 15.86 -4.78
N THR A 241 2.19 15.77 -3.46
CA THR A 241 1.04 16.21 -2.66
C THR A 241 0.72 17.68 -2.88
N LYS A 242 1.74 18.57 -2.99
CA LYS A 242 1.56 19.99 -3.22
C LYS A 242 0.94 20.29 -4.58
N ALA A 243 1.40 19.58 -5.61
CA ALA A 243 0.85 19.71 -6.96
C ALA A 243 -0.62 19.29 -7.02
N VAL A 244 -0.98 18.20 -6.35
CA VAL A 244 -2.38 17.73 -6.27
C VAL A 244 -3.25 18.72 -5.51
N ILE A 245 -2.81 19.22 -4.35
CA ILE A 245 -3.55 20.25 -3.58
C ILE A 245 -3.79 21.49 -4.46
N ALA A 246 -2.79 21.94 -5.20
CA ALA A 246 -2.93 23.07 -6.11
C ALA A 246 -3.93 22.80 -7.23
N ALA A 247 -3.96 21.59 -7.80
CA ALA A 247 -4.89 21.20 -8.85
C ALA A 247 -6.34 21.07 -8.31
N LEU A 248 -6.53 20.53 -7.12
CA LEU A 248 -7.84 20.48 -6.44
C LEU A 248 -8.38 21.87 -6.17
N LYS A 249 -7.54 22.80 -5.67
CA LYS A 249 -7.94 24.21 -5.43
C LYS A 249 -8.40 24.92 -6.70
N ARG A 250 -7.78 24.64 -7.84
CA ARG A 250 -8.16 25.21 -9.15
C ARG A 250 -9.37 24.53 -9.77
N GLY A 251 -9.87 23.45 -9.18
CA GLY A 251 -10.95 22.64 -9.76
C GLY A 251 -10.55 21.83 -10.99
N HIS A 252 -9.23 21.70 -11.27
CA HIS A 252 -8.75 20.89 -12.40
C HIS A 252 -8.94 19.40 -12.13
N LEU A 253 -8.62 18.92 -10.91
CA LEU A 253 -8.96 17.57 -10.47
C LEU A 253 -10.38 17.52 -9.91
N GLY A 254 -11.18 16.59 -10.42
CA GLY A 254 -12.54 16.32 -9.96
C GLY A 254 -12.59 15.57 -8.63
N GLY A 255 -11.54 14.80 -8.32
CA GLY A 255 -11.40 14.08 -7.05
C GLY A 255 -10.06 13.40 -6.86
N LEU A 256 -9.75 13.12 -5.59
CA LEU A 256 -8.60 12.35 -5.18
C LEU A 256 -9.04 11.28 -4.17
N ALA A 257 -8.67 10.03 -4.42
CA ALA A 257 -8.87 8.93 -3.47
C ALA A 257 -7.52 8.27 -3.20
N ILE A 258 -7.06 8.26 -1.97
CA ILE A 258 -5.77 7.71 -1.60
C ILE A 258 -5.88 6.78 -0.40
N ASP A 259 -5.19 5.65 -0.47
CA ASP A 259 -4.97 4.73 0.64
C ASP A 259 -3.55 4.88 1.22
N VAL A 260 -2.68 5.55 0.49
CA VAL A 260 -1.28 5.81 0.83
C VAL A 260 -0.99 7.29 0.74
N TYR A 261 -0.11 7.78 1.61
CA TYR A 261 0.24 9.19 1.67
C TYR A 261 1.76 9.38 1.61
N GLU A 262 2.22 10.53 1.12
CA GLU A 262 3.64 10.81 0.90
C GLU A 262 4.45 10.77 2.19
N GLU A 263 3.92 11.37 3.27
CA GLU A 263 4.53 11.43 4.59
C GLU A 263 3.68 10.65 5.62
N GLU A 264 3.27 9.41 5.28
CA GLU A 264 2.41 8.58 6.12
C GLU A 264 3.09 8.06 7.40
N GLU A 265 4.42 8.12 7.47
CA GLU A 265 5.20 7.64 8.59
C GLU A 265 4.86 8.44 9.88
N GLY A 266 4.55 7.72 10.97
CA GLY A 266 4.15 8.33 12.24
C GLY A 266 2.70 8.82 12.30
N ILE A 267 1.95 8.73 11.19
CA ILE A 267 0.55 9.12 11.11
C ILE A 267 -0.34 7.91 10.89
N PHE A 268 -0.09 7.13 9.82
CA PHE A 268 -0.93 5.98 9.52
C PHE A 268 -0.67 4.83 10.49
N PHE A 269 -1.72 4.06 10.77
CA PHE A 269 -1.80 2.99 11.78
C PHE A 269 -1.79 3.46 13.24
N GLU A 270 -1.83 4.79 13.51
CA GLU A 270 -1.90 5.36 14.86
C GLU A 270 -3.30 5.95 15.14
N ASP A 271 -3.70 5.93 16.40
CA ASP A 271 -4.89 6.67 16.87
C ASP A 271 -4.46 8.06 17.34
N LEU A 272 -4.58 9.02 16.47
CA LEU A 272 -4.30 10.44 16.75
C LEU A 272 -5.57 11.25 17.00
N SER A 273 -6.70 10.61 17.30
CA SER A 273 -8.00 11.29 17.47
C SER A 273 -8.03 12.31 18.62
N GLY A 274 -7.12 12.18 19.57
CA GLY A 274 -6.95 13.12 20.69
C GLY A 274 -5.87 14.18 20.49
N GLU A 275 -5.21 14.22 19.33
CA GLU A 275 -4.05 15.05 19.06
C GLU A 275 -4.30 16.05 17.93
N VAL A 276 -3.45 17.07 17.85
CA VAL A 276 -3.45 18.01 16.71
C VAL A 276 -2.55 17.44 15.62
N LEU A 277 -3.13 17.14 14.46
CA LEU A 277 -2.36 16.68 13.31
C LEU A 277 -1.37 17.78 12.87
N GLN A 278 -0.08 17.48 12.90
CA GLN A 278 0.98 18.43 12.60
C GLN A 278 1.27 18.55 11.10
N ASP A 279 0.82 17.61 10.30
CA ASP A 279 0.99 17.62 8.84
C ASP A 279 -0.03 18.56 8.19
N ASP A 280 0.44 19.71 7.71
CA ASP A 280 -0.40 20.75 7.11
C ASP A 280 -1.01 20.29 5.77
N GLU A 281 -0.30 19.47 4.99
CA GLU A 281 -0.76 19.01 3.69
C GLU A 281 -1.86 17.95 3.83
N LEU A 282 -1.67 16.99 4.73
CA LEU A 282 -2.72 16.00 5.03
C LEU A 282 -3.93 16.67 5.66
N SER A 283 -3.72 17.57 6.63
CA SER A 283 -4.79 18.37 7.23
C SER A 283 -5.57 19.13 6.17
N ARG A 284 -4.86 19.70 5.18
CA ARG A 284 -5.50 20.37 4.05
C ARG A 284 -6.27 19.42 3.15
N LEU A 285 -5.71 18.26 2.81
CA LEU A 285 -6.38 17.24 1.98
C LEU A 285 -7.70 16.79 2.63
N LEU A 286 -7.73 16.56 3.94
CA LEU A 286 -8.92 16.15 4.68
C LEU A 286 -10.04 17.19 4.66
N THR A 287 -9.75 18.46 4.37
CA THR A 287 -10.80 19.51 4.25
C THR A 287 -11.49 19.56 2.90
N PHE A 288 -10.94 18.93 1.86
CA PHE A 288 -11.57 18.97 0.53
C PHE A 288 -12.77 18.02 0.45
N PRO A 289 -13.91 18.48 -0.08
CA PRO A 289 -15.13 17.66 -0.18
C PRO A 289 -15.04 16.55 -1.24
N ASN A 290 -14.04 16.62 -2.10
CA ASN A 290 -13.76 15.69 -3.20
C ASN A 290 -12.42 14.95 -3.00
N VAL A 291 -12.01 14.80 -1.74
CA VAL A 291 -10.87 13.96 -1.35
C VAL A 291 -11.37 12.87 -0.39
N LEU A 292 -10.87 11.66 -0.58
CA LEU A 292 -11.11 10.50 0.29
C LEU A 292 -9.74 9.90 0.63
N VAL A 293 -9.46 9.80 1.93
CA VAL A 293 -8.24 9.19 2.46
C VAL A 293 -8.61 7.99 3.32
N THR A 294 -7.94 6.87 3.09
CA THR A 294 -7.92 5.72 3.99
C THR A 294 -6.47 5.48 4.44
N ALA A 295 -6.28 4.83 5.59
CA ALA A 295 -4.97 4.76 6.22
C ALA A 295 -4.27 3.45 5.92
N HIS A 296 -3.83 3.28 4.66
CA HIS A 296 -3.03 2.15 4.15
C HIS A 296 -3.67 0.78 4.49
N GLN A 297 -4.99 0.70 4.28
CA GLN A 297 -5.79 -0.48 4.64
C GLN A 297 -6.21 -1.36 3.45
N ALA A 298 -5.77 -1.03 2.23
CA ALA A 298 -6.18 -1.75 1.03
C ALA A 298 -5.87 -3.26 1.06
N PHE A 299 -4.87 -3.66 1.86
CA PHE A 299 -4.53 -5.07 2.07
C PHE A 299 -5.42 -5.79 3.11
N LEU A 300 -6.18 -5.08 3.92
CA LEU A 300 -6.80 -5.58 5.15
C LEU A 300 -8.05 -6.44 4.86
N THR A 301 -7.82 -7.65 4.32
CA THR A 301 -8.84 -8.68 4.12
C THR A 301 -8.41 -9.98 4.80
N ARG A 302 -9.37 -10.86 5.09
CA ARG A 302 -9.08 -12.16 5.71
C ARG A 302 -8.13 -12.99 4.86
N GLU A 303 -8.34 -13.00 3.55
CA GLU A 303 -7.53 -13.73 2.58
C GLU A 303 -6.08 -13.23 2.56
N ALA A 304 -5.91 -11.90 2.52
CA ALA A 304 -4.58 -11.30 2.55
C ALA A 304 -3.86 -11.55 3.88
N LEU A 305 -4.54 -11.34 5.02
CA LEU A 305 -3.96 -11.57 6.34
C LEU A 305 -3.61 -13.04 6.57
N SER A 306 -4.45 -13.98 6.12
CA SER A 306 -4.16 -15.42 6.18
C SER A 306 -2.92 -15.78 5.35
N GLU A 307 -2.78 -15.23 4.14
CA GLU A 307 -1.61 -15.50 3.30
C GLU A 307 -0.34 -14.83 3.85
N ILE A 308 -0.44 -13.61 4.37
CA ILE A 308 0.67 -12.93 5.07
C ILE A 308 1.16 -13.80 6.24
N ALA A 309 0.25 -14.26 7.09
CA ALA A 309 0.60 -15.09 8.23
C ALA A 309 1.21 -16.43 7.79
N ARG A 310 0.60 -17.10 6.81
CA ARG A 310 1.10 -18.37 6.28
C ARG A 310 2.53 -18.28 5.75
N VAL A 311 2.81 -17.27 4.91
CA VAL A 311 4.14 -17.08 4.31
C VAL A 311 5.18 -16.70 5.36
N THR A 312 4.82 -15.83 6.29
CA THR A 312 5.71 -15.38 7.38
C THR A 312 6.07 -16.54 8.29
N VAL A 313 5.07 -17.28 8.79
CA VAL A 313 5.28 -18.44 9.67
C VAL A 313 6.09 -19.54 8.98
N GLU A 314 5.79 -19.85 7.73
CA GLU A 314 6.53 -20.87 6.98
C GLU A 314 8.00 -20.49 6.79
N ASN A 315 8.33 -19.23 6.46
CA ASN A 315 9.72 -18.78 6.36
C ASN A 315 10.45 -18.83 7.71
N LEU A 316 9.81 -18.43 8.80
CA LEU A 316 10.36 -18.53 10.15
C LEU A 316 10.62 -19.98 10.55
N SER A 317 9.67 -20.86 10.27
CA SER A 317 9.79 -22.30 10.55
C SER A 317 10.91 -22.95 9.75
N ARG A 318 11.04 -22.60 8.46
CA ARG A 318 12.13 -23.08 7.59
C ARG A 318 13.48 -22.61 8.07
N ALA A 319 13.59 -21.32 8.44
CA ALA A 319 14.83 -20.79 9.01
C ALA A 319 15.26 -21.56 10.26
N GLY A 320 14.32 -21.84 11.17
CA GLY A 320 14.59 -22.62 12.39
C GLY A 320 15.02 -24.08 12.13
N ARG A 321 14.66 -24.65 10.97
CA ARG A 321 15.09 -26.00 10.54
C ARG A 321 16.31 -25.99 9.63
N GLY A 322 16.86 -24.80 9.28
CA GLY A 322 17.98 -24.67 8.34
C GLY A 322 17.59 -24.99 6.89
N GLU A 323 16.30 -24.90 6.56
CA GLU A 323 15.77 -25.14 5.23
C GLU A 323 15.76 -23.89 4.37
N PRO A 324 15.79 -24.00 3.02
CA PRO A 324 15.62 -22.84 2.15
C PRO A 324 14.29 -22.13 2.37
N PHE A 325 14.29 -20.80 2.31
CA PHE A 325 13.05 -20.01 2.35
C PHE A 325 12.12 -20.33 1.18
N LEU A 326 10.86 -19.96 1.30
CA LEU A 326 9.90 -20.05 0.18
C LEU A 326 10.45 -19.27 -1.03
N ALA A 327 10.25 -19.82 -2.22
CA ALA A 327 10.72 -19.21 -3.46
C ALA A 327 10.19 -17.77 -3.63
N GLY A 328 11.06 -16.83 -3.97
CA GLY A 328 10.72 -15.43 -4.20
C GLY A 328 10.43 -14.60 -2.95
N THR A 329 10.58 -15.16 -1.74
CA THR A 329 10.36 -14.42 -0.49
C THR A 329 11.63 -13.76 0.05
N ARG A 330 12.81 -14.30 -0.24
CA ARG A 330 14.07 -13.70 0.17
C ARG A 330 14.31 -12.39 -0.58
N VAL A 331 14.66 -11.35 0.18
CA VAL A 331 15.04 -10.05 -0.39
C VAL A 331 16.55 -10.04 -0.53
N GLU A 332 17.01 -9.79 -1.75
CA GLU A 332 18.43 -9.60 -2.07
C GLU A 332 18.62 -8.19 -2.60
N GLU A 333 19.76 -7.59 -2.30
CA GLU A 333 20.15 -6.33 -2.92
C GLU A 333 20.21 -6.55 -4.43
N ALA A 334 19.53 -5.71 -5.20
CA ALA A 334 19.67 -5.71 -6.65
C ALA A 334 21.11 -5.38 -6.98
N GLY A 335 21.82 -6.31 -7.61
CA GLY A 335 23.22 -6.18 -8.01
C GLY A 335 23.44 -5.11 -9.07
#